data_deb05f880641e0767a988a97345b5ff3
#
_entry.id   deb05f880641e0767a988a97345b5ff3
#
_cell.length_a   1.000
_cell.length_b   1.000
_cell.length_c   1.000
_cell.angle_alpha   90.00
_cell.angle_beta   90.00
_cell.angle_gamma   90.00
#
_symmetry.space_group_name_H-M   'P 1'
#
loop_
_entity.id
_entity.type
_entity.pdbx_description
1 polymer ?
#
loop_
_entity_poly.entity_id
_entity_poly.type
_entity_poly.pdbx_seq_one_letter_code
_entity_poly.pdbx_strand_id
1 'polypeptide(L)'
;MGQDGATRAMPSLMSHLPDATTEALSTFEELPDCTYETSRLGRTRGQDDPACECTMEHGPAYACTDESGCINRLTQVECLRDVCRCGEHCANQRFQRHAYAHVDIIKTPEKGFGIRACSDIERDEFVFEYIGEIITHDTFMRRMAQYKEEHLVHFYFMMLQRDEYIDATKRGGRARFINHSCNPNCYVSKWHVGRHVRMGIFAKRAIRAGEELSFNYNADRYGNDPQPCYCGEPNCVGTIGGRTQTDVVTMDDRFILALDIADQMAELRASLPRGRHQQQQRAKILNEDFHPILHAIAEPECARVMTAVRDATTNRRMIELLLTRIAMTDDMHVQKMLVKMHGF
;
A
#
# COMPACT_ATOMS: atom_id res chain seq x y z
N MET A 1 -31.06 3.10 26.67
CA MET A 1 -30.01 4.09 26.88
C MET A 1 -28.78 3.31 27.34
N GLY A 2 -27.90 2.96 26.45
CA GLY A 2 -26.61 2.31 26.69
C GLY A 2 -25.61 2.94 25.73
N GLN A 3 -24.81 3.88 26.26
CA GLN A 3 -23.73 4.51 25.52
C GLN A 3 -22.53 3.58 25.59
N ASP A 4 -22.26 2.83 24.52
CA ASP A 4 -20.97 2.18 24.30
C ASP A 4 -19.98 3.22 23.77
N GLY A 5 -19.46 4.01 24.69
CA GLY A 5 -18.31 4.87 24.48
C GLY A 5 -17.02 4.03 24.48
N ALA A 6 -16.69 3.44 23.35
CA ALA A 6 -15.32 2.97 23.12
C ALA A 6 -14.42 4.21 23.13
N THR A 7 -13.77 4.47 24.24
CA THR A 7 -12.71 5.48 24.39
C THR A 7 -11.57 5.09 23.47
N ARG A 8 -11.56 5.67 22.26
CA ARG A 8 -10.47 5.56 21.31
C ARG A 8 -9.25 6.18 21.98
N ALA A 9 -8.26 5.33 22.31
CA ALA A 9 -6.98 5.81 22.84
C ALA A 9 -6.45 6.91 21.92
N MET A 10 -6.16 8.10 22.50
CA MET A 10 -5.57 9.19 21.71
C MET A 10 -4.20 8.73 21.23
N PRO A 11 -3.85 8.98 19.96
CA PRO A 11 -2.53 8.64 19.45
C PRO A 11 -1.47 9.32 20.29
N SER A 12 -0.40 8.58 20.60
CA SER A 12 0.72 9.12 21.39
C SER A 12 1.43 10.20 20.58
N LEU A 13 1.39 11.44 21.06
CA LEU A 13 2.13 12.54 20.45
C LEU A 13 3.60 12.46 20.85
N MET A 14 4.48 12.41 19.86
CA MET A 14 5.95 12.38 20.04
C MET A 14 6.58 13.78 19.99
N SER A 15 5.78 14.83 20.24
CA SER A 15 6.21 16.24 20.15
C SER A 15 7.35 16.60 21.12
N HIS A 16 7.52 15.83 22.20
CA HIS A 16 8.58 16.03 23.18
C HIS A 16 9.95 15.49 22.75
N LEU A 17 10.01 14.64 21.72
CA LEU A 17 11.28 14.06 21.26
C LEU A 17 12.01 15.07 20.36
N PRO A 18 13.34 15.19 20.48
CA PRO A 18 14.12 16.05 19.61
C PRO A 18 14.18 15.53 18.17
N ASP A 19 14.40 16.44 17.23
CA ASP A 19 14.72 16.08 15.84
C ASP A 19 16.08 15.36 15.78
N ALA A 20 16.11 14.18 15.21
CA ALA A 20 17.27 13.33 15.00
C ALA A 20 17.58 13.11 13.51
N THR A 21 17.04 13.95 12.61
CA THR A 21 17.17 13.78 11.16
C THR A 21 18.62 13.72 10.72
N THR A 22 19.48 14.61 11.21
CA THR A 22 20.92 14.62 10.85
C THR A 22 21.62 13.34 11.27
N GLU A 23 21.35 12.84 12.49
CA GLU A 23 21.91 11.57 12.98
C GLU A 23 21.44 10.40 12.10
N ALA A 24 20.15 10.33 11.82
CA ALA A 24 19.56 9.26 11.01
C ALA A 24 20.12 9.22 9.58
N LEU A 25 20.24 10.38 8.93
CA LEU A 25 20.78 10.49 7.57
C LEU A 25 22.28 10.12 7.48
N SER A 26 23.03 10.16 8.58
CA SER A 26 24.42 9.71 8.60
C SER A 26 24.59 8.19 8.61
N THR A 27 23.51 7.41 8.79
CA THR A 27 23.54 5.94 8.92
C THR A 27 23.44 5.18 7.59
N PHE A 28 23.14 5.86 6.49
CA PHE A 28 22.97 5.27 5.17
C PHE A 28 23.22 6.31 4.07
N GLU A 29 23.30 5.87 2.81
CA GLU A 29 23.37 6.76 1.64
C GLU A 29 21.97 7.14 1.18
N GLU A 30 21.59 8.43 1.28
CA GLU A 30 20.28 8.89 0.80
C GLU A 30 20.24 8.92 -0.73
N LEU A 31 19.24 8.27 -1.32
CA LEU A 31 18.97 8.26 -2.76
C LEU A 31 17.82 9.22 -3.08
N PRO A 32 17.94 10.04 -4.15
CA PRO A 32 16.85 10.90 -4.61
C PRO A 32 15.72 10.11 -5.30
N ASP A 33 16.06 8.99 -5.95
CA ASP A 33 15.15 8.10 -6.66
C ASP A 33 15.61 6.64 -6.54
N CYS A 34 14.74 5.68 -6.89
CA CYS A 34 15.12 4.28 -6.95
C CYS A 34 16.21 4.04 -7.98
N THR A 35 17.17 3.18 -7.62
CA THR A 35 18.17 2.66 -8.56
C THR A 35 17.81 1.22 -8.93
N TYR A 36 18.32 0.73 -10.05
CA TYR A 36 17.91 -0.55 -10.61
C TYR A 36 19.12 -1.43 -10.86
N GLU A 37 19.12 -2.65 -10.36
CA GLU A 37 20.18 -3.64 -10.62
C GLU A 37 20.31 -3.93 -12.13
N THR A 38 19.18 -4.00 -12.83
CA THR A 38 19.11 -4.09 -14.29
C THR A 38 18.02 -3.17 -14.84
N SER A 39 18.17 -2.71 -16.09
CA SER A 39 17.20 -1.84 -16.76
C SER A 39 15.82 -2.47 -17.01
N ARG A 40 15.64 -3.75 -16.73
CA ARG A 40 14.38 -4.48 -16.90
C ARG A 40 13.51 -4.46 -15.63
N LEU A 41 14.12 -4.24 -14.47
CA LEU A 41 13.43 -4.25 -13.18
C LEU A 41 12.58 -2.99 -12.98
N GLY A 42 11.58 -3.10 -12.13
CA GLY A 42 10.68 -2.01 -11.77
C GLY A 42 9.79 -1.53 -12.92
N ARG A 43 9.66 -2.30 -14.00
CA ARG A 43 8.90 -1.90 -15.17
C ARG A 43 7.54 -2.57 -15.24
N THR A 44 6.57 -1.82 -15.74
CA THR A 44 5.27 -2.35 -16.17
C THR A 44 5.40 -3.04 -17.51
N ARG A 45 4.69 -4.14 -17.70
CA ARG A 45 4.59 -4.82 -18.99
C ARG A 45 3.45 -4.18 -19.80
N GLY A 46 3.81 -3.55 -20.91
CA GLY A 46 2.85 -3.28 -21.99
C GLY A 46 1.88 -2.11 -21.78
N GLN A 47 2.21 -1.09 -21.01
CA GLN A 47 1.38 0.10 -20.89
C GLN A 47 1.96 1.28 -21.68
N ASP A 48 1.14 1.79 -22.62
CA ASP A 48 1.27 3.17 -23.07
C ASP A 48 0.78 4.07 -21.94
N ASP A 49 1.43 5.20 -21.71
CA ASP A 49 1.07 6.16 -20.67
C ASP A 49 -0.28 6.82 -21.02
N PRO A 50 -1.40 6.42 -20.39
CA PRO A 50 -2.70 6.94 -20.80
C PRO A 50 -2.83 8.42 -20.39
N ALA A 51 -3.19 9.27 -21.35
CA ALA A 51 -3.65 10.61 -21.03
C ALA A 51 -4.99 10.51 -20.29
N CYS A 52 -5.15 11.23 -19.16
CA CYS A 52 -6.45 11.39 -18.53
C CYS A 52 -7.32 12.38 -19.36
N GLU A 53 -8.64 12.36 -19.09
CA GLU A 53 -9.60 13.26 -19.75
C GLU A 53 -9.88 14.55 -18.96
N CYS A 54 -9.18 14.77 -17.85
CA CYS A 54 -9.37 15.96 -17.04
C CYS A 54 -9.06 17.24 -17.82
N THR A 55 -9.91 18.25 -17.59
CA THR A 55 -9.79 19.60 -18.15
C THR A 55 -9.65 20.62 -17.03
N MET A 56 -9.43 21.88 -17.39
CA MET A 56 -9.36 23.01 -16.47
C MET A 56 -10.71 23.73 -16.30
N GLU A 57 -11.82 23.16 -16.81
CA GLU A 57 -13.14 23.80 -16.80
C GLU A 57 -13.67 24.15 -15.40
N HIS A 58 -13.33 23.32 -14.40
CA HIS A 58 -13.72 23.54 -13.00
C HIS A 58 -12.64 24.27 -12.18
N GLY A 59 -11.63 24.81 -12.84
CA GLY A 59 -10.52 25.54 -12.25
C GLY A 59 -9.33 24.64 -11.83
N PRO A 60 -8.18 25.28 -11.52
CA PRO A 60 -6.92 24.56 -11.26
C PRO A 60 -6.97 23.68 -10.01
N ALA A 61 -7.79 24.02 -9.03
CA ALA A 61 -7.90 23.24 -7.77
C ALA A 61 -8.50 21.84 -7.98
N TYR A 62 -9.25 21.63 -9.07
CA TYR A 62 -9.88 20.34 -9.41
C TYR A 62 -9.06 19.49 -10.37
N ALA A 63 -7.94 20.01 -10.89
CA ALA A 63 -7.17 19.35 -11.93
C ALA A 63 -6.55 18.03 -11.46
N CYS A 64 -7.08 16.91 -11.94
CA CYS A 64 -6.63 15.55 -11.64
C CYS A 64 -6.65 15.18 -10.13
N THR A 65 -7.62 15.72 -9.39
CA THR A 65 -7.91 15.35 -7.99
C THR A 65 -8.79 14.10 -7.92
N ASP A 66 -9.07 13.62 -6.71
CA ASP A 66 -10.04 12.55 -6.48
C ASP A 66 -11.46 13.03 -6.83
N GLU A 67 -11.78 14.28 -6.51
CA GLU A 67 -13.07 14.92 -6.80
C GLU A 67 -13.32 15.12 -8.29
N SER A 68 -12.26 15.30 -9.10
CA SER A 68 -12.37 15.38 -10.55
C SER A 68 -12.62 14.02 -11.23
N GLY A 69 -12.61 12.92 -10.48
CA GLY A 69 -12.72 11.58 -11.03
C GLY A 69 -11.59 11.25 -12.01
N CYS A 70 -10.38 11.78 -11.80
CA CYS A 70 -9.25 11.50 -12.68
C CYS A 70 -8.98 10.00 -12.79
N ILE A 71 -9.21 9.45 -13.99
CA ILE A 71 -9.09 8.01 -14.24
C ILE A 71 -7.69 7.49 -13.89
N ASN A 72 -6.63 8.22 -14.23
CA ASN A 72 -5.28 7.82 -13.91
C ASN A 72 -5.09 7.71 -12.39
N ARG A 73 -5.55 8.73 -11.63
CA ARG A 73 -5.45 8.73 -10.18
C ARG A 73 -6.25 7.59 -9.54
N LEU A 74 -7.48 7.35 -9.97
CA LEU A 74 -8.33 6.26 -9.50
C LEU A 74 -7.69 4.89 -9.75
N THR A 75 -6.89 4.75 -10.82
CA THR A 75 -6.22 3.49 -11.19
C THR A 75 -4.80 3.36 -10.68
N GLN A 76 -4.37 4.28 -9.80
CA GLN A 76 -3.00 4.31 -9.30
C GLN A 76 -1.94 4.46 -10.41
N VAL A 77 -2.29 5.23 -11.43
CA VAL A 77 -1.39 5.68 -12.48
C VAL A 77 -1.15 7.17 -12.30
N GLU A 78 0.09 7.62 -12.26
CA GLU A 78 0.39 9.04 -12.21
C GLU A 78 0.32 9.67 -13.60
N CYS A 79 -0.26 10.86 -13.69
CA CYS A 79 -0.28 11.62 -14.94
C CYS A 79 1.12 12.11 -15.28
N LEU A 80 1.59 11.88 -16.50
CA LEU A 80 2.90 12.38 -16.92
C LEU A 80 2.85 13.87 -17.23
N ARG A 81 3.94 14.57 -16.91
CA ARG A 81 4.04 16.04 -17.08
C ARG A 81 3.80 16.47 -18.53
N ASP A 82 4.37 15.74 -19.47
CA ASP A 82 4.34 16.08 -20.89
C ASP A 82 3.06 15.59 -21.61
N VAL A 83 2.21 14.80 -20.93
CA VAL A 83 1.01 14.16 -21.50
C VAL A 83 -0.28 14.74 -20.93
N CYS A 84 -0.28 15.13 -19.66
CA CYS A 84 -1.47 15.62 -18.97
C CYS A 84 -1.87 17.02 -19.44
N ARG A 85 -3.10 17.17 -19.91
CA ARG A 85 -3.66 18.46 -20.37
C ARG A 85 -3.77 19.53 -19.28
N CYS A 86 -3.80 19.11 -18.01
CA CYS A 86 -3.83 20.05 -16.87
C CYS A 86 -2.45 20.63 -16.53
N GLY A 87 -1.38 20.16 -17.16
CA GLY A 87 -0.03 20.71 -17.05
C GLY A 87 0.45 20.87 -15.59
N GLU A 88 0.88 22.07 -15.24
CA GLU A 88 1.39 22.38 -13.90
C GLU A 88 0.35 22.28 -12.78
N HIS A 89 -0.92 22.41 -13.11
CA HIS A 89 -2.03 22.32 -12.16
C HIS A 89 -2.45 20.87 -11.84
N CYS A 90 -1.88 19.89 -12.55
CA CYS A 90 -2.20 18.49 -12.30
C CYS A 90 -1.84 18.05 -10.87
N ALA A 91 -2.85 17.67 -10.06
CA ALA A 91 -2.65 17.19 -8.70
C ALA A 91 -2.20 15.71 -8.64
N ASN A 92 -2.13 15.03 -9.79
CA ASN A 92 -1.74 13.62 -9.88
C ASN A 92 -0.32 13.44 -10.45
N GLN A 93 0.65 14.20 -9.93
CA GLN A 93 2.09 14.13 -10.26
C GLN A 93 2.96 14.16 -9.01
N ARG A 94 2.50 13.48 -7.94
CA ARG A 94 3.07 13.56 -6.59
C ARG A 94 4.45 12.90 -6.49
N PHE A 95 4.65 11.76 -7.14
CA PHE A 95 5.94 11.07 -7.21
C PHE A 95 6.94 11.87 -8.05
N GLN A 96 6.55 12.30 -9.25
CA GLN A 96 7.41 13.08 -10.14
C GLN A 96 7.83 14.43 -9.55
N ARG A 97 7.03 14.98 -8.62
CA ARG A 97 7.31 16.25 -7.93
C ARG A 97 7.95 16.08 -6.58
N HIS A 98 8.11 14.83 -6.12
CA HIS A 98 8.55 14.53 -4.74
C HIS A 98 7.70 15.32 -3.72
N ALA A 99 6.38 15.35 -3.92
CA ALA A 99 5.45 16.13 -3.10
C ALA A 99 5.22 15.43 -1.74
N TYR A 100 6.30 15.31 -0.96
CA TYR A 100 6.31 14.60 0.32
C TYR A 100 5.72 15.45 1.43
N ALA A 101 5.14 14.77 2.43
CA ALA A 101 4.65 15.40 3.64
C ALA A 101 5.80 16.03 4.44
N HIS A 102 5.47 17.07 5.20
CA HIS A 102 6.43 17.74 6.08
C HIS A 102 6.63 16.91 7.36
N VAL A 103 7.81 16.32 7.50
CA VAL A 103 8.16 15.40 8.59
C VAL A 103 9.57 15.60 9.07
N ASP A 104 9.86 15.11 10.28
CA ASP A 104 11.21 14.93 10.81
C ASP A 104 11.43 13.48 11.26
N ILE A 105 12.70 13.13 11.52
CA ILE A 105 13.08 11.84 12.07
C ILE A 105 13.36 12.03 13.54
N ILE A 106 12.78 11.16 14.37
CA ILE A 106 12.93 11.15 15.82
C ILE A 106 13.58 9.85 16.27
N LYS A 107 14.16 9.83 17.47
CA LYS A 107 14.69 8.62 18.10
C LYS A 107 13.67 8.12 19.11
N THR A 108 13.00 7.03 18.78
CA THR A 108 11.99 6.40 19.66
C THR A 108 12.67 5.56 20.74
N PRO A 109 12.07 5.35 21.92
CA PRO A 109 12.71 4.61 23.01
C PRO A 109 13.01 3.15 22.68
N GLU A 110 12.16 2.48 21.89
CA GLU A 110 12.22 1.03 21.69
C GLU A 110 12.38 0.59 20.24
N LYS A 111 12.05 1.47 19.26
CA LYS A 111 12.03 1.11 17.85
C LYS A 111 13.19 1.72 17.03
N GLY A 112 14.12 2.40 17.70
CA GLY A 112 15.18 3.13 17.03
C GLY A 112 14.67 4.43 16.38
N PHE A 113 15.09 4.75 15.16
CA PHE A 113 14.55 5.91 14.45
C PHE A 113 13.10 5.70 14.02
N GLY A 114 12.31 6.77 14.03
CA GLY A 114 10.94 6.82 13.55
C GLY A 114 10.68 8.13 12.82
N ILE A 115 9.59 8.22 12.07
CA ILE A 115 9.18 9.46 11.38
C ILE A 115 7.99 10.06 12.11
N ARG A 116 8.06 11.39 12.35
CA ARG A 116 7.01 12.17 12.96
C ARG A 116 6.47 13.21 11.98
N ALA A 117 5.12 13.37 11.94
CA ALA A 117 4.48 14.44 11.20
C ALA A 117 4.79 15.81 11.84
N CYS A 118 5.31 16.77 11.07
CA CYS A 118 5.54 18.14 11.50
C CYS A 118 4.35 19.07 11.24
N SER A 119 3.42 18.65 10.36
CA SER A 119 2.15 19.29 10.09
C SER A 119 1.04 18.25 10.04
N ASP A 120 -0.21 18.69 10.12
CA ASP A 120 -1.34 17.80 9.91
C ASP A 120 -1.29 17.23 8.48
N ILE A 121 -1.66 15.95 8.34
CA ILE A 121 -1.70 15.23 7.07
C ILE A 121 -3.12 14.71 6.91
N GLU A 122 -3.74 15.02 5.79
CA GLU A 122 -5.11 14.58 5.51
C GLU A 122 -5.16 13.09 5.12
N ARG A 123 -6.34 12.50 5.25
CA ARG A 123 -6.55 11.13 4.78
C ARG A 123 -6.29 11.04 3.27
N ASP A 124 -5.65 9.93 2.85
CA ASP A 124 -5.26 9.60 1.48
C ASP A 124 -4.22 10.57 0.88
N GLU A 125 -3.67 11.48 1.70
CA GLU A 125 -2.54 12.31 1.31
C GLU A 125 -1.26 11.49 1.13
N PHE A 126 -0.47 11.86 0.12
CA PHE A 126 0.81 11.23 -0.19
C PHE A 126 1.88 11.65 0.82
N VAL A 127 2.43 10.68 1.52
CA VAL A 127 3.42 10.92 2.57
C VAL A 127 4.84 10.83 2.03
N PHE A 128 5.19 9.67 1.45
CA PHE A 128 6.51 9.39 0.89
C PHE A 128 6.46 8.36 -0.22
N GLU A 129 7.51 8.35 -1.03
CA GLU A 129 7.89 7.18 -1.82
C GLU A 129 8.87 6.32 -1.03
N TYR A 130 8.70 4.99 -1.08
CA TYR A 130 9.67 4.04 -0.54
C TYR A 130 10.78 3.81 -1.57
N ILE A 131 11.89 4.50 -1.39
CA ILE A 131 13.03 4.54 -2.32
C ILE A 131 14.13 3.60 -1.85
N GLY A 132 14.76 2.89 -2.80
CA GLY A 132 15.92 2.02 -2.57
C GLY A 132 16.47 1.45 -3.88
N GLU A 133 17.27 0.40 -3.75
CA GLU A 133 17.81 -0.34 -4.88
C GLU A 133 16.82 -1.44 -5.29
N ILE A 134 16.31 -1.40 -6.52
CA ILE A 134 15.41 -2.44 -7.04
C ILE A 134 16.27 -3.60 -7.54
N ILE A 135 16.08 -4.75 -6.89
CA ILE A 135 16.91 -5.95 -7.04
C ILE A 135 16.05 -7.17 -7.37
N THR A 136 16.67 -8.19 -7.96
CA THR A 136 16.06 -9.49 -8.21
C THR A 136 15.89 -10.30 -6.94
N HIS A 137 15.04 -11.35 -6.98
CA HIS A 137 14.89 -12.31 -5.89
C HIS A 137 16.24 -12.97 -5.51
N ASP A 138 17.06 -13.35 -6.47
CA ASP A 138 18.35 -13.97 -6.21
C ASP A 138 19.30 -13.02 -5.46
N THR A 139 19.33 -11.76 -5.87
CA THR A 139 20.14 -10.74 -5.19
C THR A 139 19.57 -10.43 -3.80
N PHE A 140 18.24 -10.41 -3.62
CA PHE A 140 17.61 -10.28 -2.32
C PHE A 140 18.03 -11.42 -1.37
N MET A 141 17.97 -12.68 -1.80
CA MET A 141 18.38 -13.83 -0.97
C MET A 141 19.85 -13.76 -0.59
N ARG A 142 20.72 -13.41 -1.54
CA ARG A 142 22.16 -13.24 -1.32
C ARG A 142 22.45 -12.12 -0.32
N ARG A 143 21.80 -10.93 -0.48
CA ARG A 143 21.99 -9.80 0.45
C ARG A 143 21.46 -10.10 1.84
N MET A 144 20.34 -10.82 1.95
CA MET A 144 19.82 -11.28 3.25
C MET A 144 20.83 -12.14 4.00
N ALA A 145 21.50 -13.10 3.33
CA ALA A 145 22.55 -13.91 3.94
C ALA A 145 23.74 -13.03 4.34
N GLN A 146 24.21 -12.18 3.46
CA GLN A 146 25.33 -11.26 3.70
C GLN A 146 25.08 -10.33 4.89
N TYR A 147 23.89 -9.71 4.98
CA TYR A 147 23.55 -8.78 6.07
C TYR A 147 23.45 -9.48 7.42
N LYS A 148 23.05 -10.76 7.45
CA LYS A 148 23.12 -11.59 8.65
C LYS A 148 24.58 -11.87 9.08
N GLU A 149 25.47 -12.18 8.14
CA GLU A 149 26.90 -12.35 8.41
C GLU A 149 27.56 -11.06 8.90
N GLU A 150 27.14 -9.92 8.36
CA GLU A 150 27.57 -8.58 8.80
C GLU A 150 26.94 -8.16 10.13
N HIS A 151 26.12 -8.99 10.76
CA HIS A 151 25.39 -8.73 12.02
C HIS A 151 24.53 -7.45 11.98
N LEU A 152 23.99 -7.10 10.82
CA LEU A 152 23.04 -6.00 10.73
C LEU A 152 21.74 -6.37 11.47
N VAL A 153 21.34 -5.49 12.39
CA VAL A 153 20.15 -5.72 13.24
C VAL A 153 18.86 -5.46 12.47
N HIS A 154 18.88 -4.53 11.50
CA HIS A 154 17.70 -4.09 10.77
C HIS A 154 17.93 -4.20 9.26
N PHE A 155 16.97 -4.80 8.57
CA PHE A 155 16.90 -4.89 7.12
C PHE A 155 15.70 -4.09 6.64
N TYR A 156 15.87 -3.41 5.50
CA TYR A 156 14.85 -2.52 4.96
C TYR A 156 14.47 -2.97 3.55
N PHE A 157 13.82 -4.14 3.48
CA PHE A 157 13.33 -4.71 2.23
C PHE A 157 11.82 -4.52 2.10
N MET A 158 11.37 -4.21 0.87
CA MET A 158 9.96 -4.18 0.51
C MET A 158 9.77 -4.91 -0.82
N MET A 159 8.78 -5.79 -0.90
CA MET A 159 8.42 -6.43 -2.19
C MET A 159 7.79 -5.36 -3.10
N LEU A 160 8.38 -5.14 -4.28
CA LEU A 160 7.86 -4.23 -5.30
C LEU A 160 6.79 -4.94 -6.16
N GLN A 161 7.17 -6.07 -6.72
CA GLN A 161 6.31 -6.95 -7.50
C GLN A 161 6.87 -8.38 -7.45
N ARG A 162 6.27 -9.32 -8.20
CA ARG A 162 6.74 -10.69 -8.18
C ARG A 162 8.22 -10.77 -8.54
N ASP A 163 9.01 -11.41 -7.65
CA ASP A 163 10.44 -11.63 -7.77
C ASP A 163 11.32 -10.36 -7.84
N GLU A 164 10.75 -9.19 -7.48
CA GLU A 164 11.46 -7.92 -7.42
C GLU A 164 11.27 -7.25 -6.06
N TYR A 165 12.36 -6.74 -5.49
CA TYR A 165 12.40 -6.15 -4.15
C TYR A 165 13.09 -4.79 -4.17
N ILE A 166 12.66 -3.90 -3.29
CA ILE A 166 13.34 -2.65 -2.97
C ILE A 166 14.20 -2.91 -1.74
N ASP A 167 15.50 -2.74 -1.84
CA ASP A 167 16.45 -2.77 -0.73
C ASP A 167 16.86 -1.35 -0.36
N ALA A 168 16.40 -0.88 0.78
CA ALA A 168 16.75 0.43 1.35
C ALA A 168 17.72 0.28 2.55
N THR A 169 18.43 -0.85 2.68
CA THR A 169 19.26 -1.13 3.86
C THR A 169 20.52 -0.26 3.91
N LYS A 170 21.30 -0.20 2.85
CA LYS A 170 22.52 0.61 2.78
C LYS A 170 22.32 1.92 2.00
N ARG A 171 21.39 1.90 1.03
CA ARG A 171 21.07 3.03 0.15
C ARG A 171 19.58 3.13 -0.05
N GLY A 172 18.96 4.29 0.19
CA GLY A 172 17.50 4.41 0.05
C GLY A 172 16.96 5.79 0.40
N GLY A 173 15.65 5.89 0.61
CA GLY A 173 14.97 7.11 1.02
C GLY A 173 14.63 7.15 2.51
N ARG A 174 14.11 8.27 2.97
CA ARG A 174 13.73 8.49 4.39
C ARG A 174 12.59 7.60 4.85
N ALA A 175 11.71 7.17 3.93
CA ALA A 175 10.57 6.30 4.25
C ALA A 175 10.99 4.99 4.95
N ARG A 176 12.24 4.56 4.86
CA ARG A 176 12.80 3.41 5.57
C ARG A 176 12.67 3.52 7.11
N PHE A 177 12.56 4.71 7.64
CA PHE A 177 12.41 4.95 9.07
C PHE A 177 10.96 4.95 9.57
N ILE A 178 9.96 4.78 8.68
CA ILE A 178 8.57 4.60 9.11
C ILE A 178 8.43 3.23 9.79
N ASN A 179 8.06 3.24 11.07
CA ASN A 179 7.99 2.03 11.89
C ASN A 179 6.75 1.18 11.61
N HIS A 180 6.80 -0.08 12.03
CA HIS A 180 5.65 -0.98 12.01
C HIS A 180 4.64 -0.63 13.10
N SER A 181 3.34 -0.73 12.76
CA SER A 181 2.25 -0.82 13.73
C SER A 181 1.22 -1.86 13.28
N CYS A 182 0.63 -2.57 14.27
CA CYS A 182 -0.48 -3.49 14.03
C CYS A 182 -1.82 -2.77 13.76
N ASN A 183 -1.89 -1.45 14.10
CA ASN A 183 -3.00 -0.55 13.77
C ASN A 183 -2.46 0.76 13.17
N PRO A 184 -1.92 0.72 11.96
CA PRO A 184 -1.11 1.81 11.41
C PRO A 184 -1.97 3.01 10.96
N ASN A 185 -1.35 4.19 10.95
CA ASN A 185 -1.95 5.42 10.41
C ASN A 185 -1.59 5.68 8.93
N CYS A 186 -0.69 4.88 8.34
CA CYS A 186 -0.38 4.91 6.92
C CYS A 186 -0.62 3.55 6.27
N TYR A 187 -0.70 3.55 4.93
CA TYR A 187 -0.74 2.35 4.11
C TYR A 187 0.19 2.48 2.91
N VAL A 188 0.64 1.35 2.40
CA VAL A 188 1.51 1.28 1.22
C VAL A 188 0.64 0.99 0.00
N SER A 189 0.88 1.71 -1.09
CA SER A 189 0.18 1.55 -2.35
C SER A 189 1.14 1.55 -3.52
N LYS A 190 0.90 0.62 -4.45
CA LYS A 190 1.67 0.48 -5.69
C LYS A 190 1.12 1.44 -6.75
N TRP A 191 2.00 2.24 -7.33
CA TRP A 191 1.67 3.22 -8.36
C TRP A 191 2.47 2.99 -9.62
N HIS A 192 1.88 3.35 -10.74
CA HIS A 192 2.54 3.36 -12.05
C HIS A 192 2.88 4.81 -12.43
N VAL A 193 4.16 5.07 -12.65
CA VAL A 193 4.67 6.38 -13.05
C VAL A 193 5.46 6.20 -14.35
N GLY A 194 4.82 6.49 -15.47
CA GLY A 194 5.33 6.09 -16.76
C GLY A 194 5.53 4.57 -16.81
N ARG A 195 6.68 4.13 -17.23
CA ARG A 195 7.00 2.70 -17.33
C ARG A 195 7.50 2.07 -16.02
N HIS A 196 7.46 2.81 -14.91
CA HIS A 196 8.00 2.36 -13.65
C HIS A 196 6.90 2.08 -12.62
N VAL A 197 7.08 1.00 -11.88
CA VAL A 197 6.31 0.71 -10.68
C VAL A 197 6.98 1.39 -9.51
N ARG A 198 6.23 2.14 -8.73
CA ARG A 198 6.71 2.84 -7.53
C ARG A 198 5.85 2.50 -6.31
N MET A 199 6.44 2.53 -5.14
CA MET A 199 5.75 2.25 -3.88
C MET A 199 5.54 3.54 -3.10
N GLY A 200 4.28 3.98 -3.03
CA GLY A 200 3.89 5.15 -2.26
C GLY A 200 3.36 4.79 -0.88
N ILE A 201 3.63 5.65 0.08
CA ILE A 201 3.07 5.61 1.43
C ILE A 201 2.08 6.75 1.55
N PHE A 202 0.87 6.44 1.99
CA PHE A 202 -0.26 7.35 2.07
C PHE A 202 -0.88 7.31 3.47
N ALA A 203 -1.46 8.41 3.90
CA ALA A 203 -2.17 8.47 5.17
C ALA A 203 -3.48 7.65 5.10
N LYS A 204 -3.65 6.71 6.03
CA LYS A 204 -4.87 5.88 6.13
C LYS A 204 -6.04 6.62 6.80
N ARG A 205 -5.72 7.60 7.60
CA ARG A 205 -6.61 8.51 8.31
C ARG A 205 -5.96 9.88 8.42
N ALA A 206 -6.70 10.88 8.86
CA ALA A 206 -6.07 12.14 9.24
C ALA A 206 -5.03 11.90 10.36
N ILE A 207 -3.85 12.49 10.22
CA ILE A 207 -2.71 12.40 11.13
C ILE A 207 -2.39 13.80 11.62
N ARG A 208 -2.29 13.98 12.93
CA ARG A 208 -1.97 15.28 13.52
C ARG A 208 -0.46 15.53 13.57
N ALA A 209 -0.08 16.78 13.53
CA ALA A 209 1.27 17.18 13.85
C ALA A 209 1.72 16.60 15.21
N GLY A 210 2.91 16.02 15.26
CA GLY A 210 3.45 15.33 16.43
C GLY A 210 3.16 13.84 16.50
N GLU A 211 2.29 13.26 15.65
CA GLU A 211 2.10 11.82 15.58
C GLU A 211 3.27 11.12 14.88
N GLU A 212 3.65 9.94 15.38
CA GLU A 212 4.57 9.03 14.67
C GLU A 212 3.85 8.37 13.50
N LEU A 213 4.47 8.35 12.33
CA LEU A 213 3.99 7.64 11.17
C LEU A 213 4.31 6.15 11.26
N SER A 214 3.36 5.32 10.88
CA SER A 214 3.53 3.87 10.89
C SER A 214 2.75 3.20 9.76
N PHE A 215 3.26 2.09 9.25
CA PHE A 215 2.52 1.20 8.35
C PHE A 215 2.67 -0.26 8.78
N ASN A 216 1.79 -1.14 8.30
CA ASN A 216 1.93 -2.57 8.54
C ASN A 216 2.98 -3.12 7.57
N TYR A 217 4.06 -3.67 8.08
CA TYR A 217 5.15 -4.22 7.25
C TYR A 217 4.69 -5.42 6.44
N ASN A 218 3.64 -6.13 6.89
CA ASN A 218 3.13 -7.33 6.21
C ASN A 218 4.28 -8.26 5.79
N ALA A 219 5.26 -8.40 6.69
CA ALA A 219 6.53 -9.05 6.40
C ALA A 219 6.40 -10.56 6.55
N ASP A 220 6.81 -11.29 5.51
CA ASP A 220 7.09 -12.72 5.66
C ASP A 220 8.27 -12.90 6.62
N ARG A 221 8.19 -13.92 7.46
CA ARG A 221 9.32 -14.28 8.31
C ARG A 221 10.43 -14.92 7.49
N TYR A 222 11.51 -14.19 7.31
CA TYR A 222 12.75 -14.74 6.78
C TYR A 222 13.66 -15.16 7.97
N GLY A 223 13.43 -16.36 8.51
CA GLY A 223 14.19 -16.89 9.64
C GLY A 223 13.30 -17.47 10.73
N ASN A 224 13.93 -18.15 11.72
CA ASN A 224 13.22 -18.84 12.78
C ASN A 224 12.85 -17.93 13.98
N ASP A 225 13.50 -16.77 14.10
CA ASP A 225 13.32 -15.88 15.26
C ASP A 225 12.32 -14.77 14.96
N PRO A 226 11.20 -14.68 15.71
CA PRO A 226 10.24 -13.59 15.57
C PRO A 226 10.85 -12.27 16.07
N GLN A 227 10.72 -11.19 15.29
CA GLN A 227 11.06 -9.86 15.78
C GLN A 227 10.01 -9.35 16.77
N PRO A 228 10.40 -8.83 17.95
CA PRO A 228 9.45 -8.22 18.88
C PRO A 228 8.75 -7.01 18.25
N CYS A 229 7.45 -6.87 18.50
CA CYS A 229 6.67 -5.70 18.10
C CYS A 229 6.46 -4.77 19.29
N TYR A 230 6.92 -3.53 19.16
CA TYR A 230 6.80 -2.48 20.18
C TYR A 230 5.78 -1.40 19.77
N CYS A 231 4.75 -1.74 18.97
CA CYS A 231 3.80 -0.74 18.52
C CYS A 231 2.84 -0.24 19.61
N GLY A 232 2.67 -0.98 20.70
CA GLY A 232 1.79 -0.61 21.82
C GLY A 232 0.29 -0.68 21.52
N GLU A 233 -0.12 -1.16 20.35
CA GLU A 233 -1.52 -1.20 19.94
C GLU A 233 -2.29 -2.33 20.64
N PRO A 234 -3.59 -2.12 20.98
CA PRO A 234 -4.41 -3.12 21.68
C PRO A 234 -4.56 -4.45 20.94
N ASN A 235 -4.46 -4.43 19.60
CA ASN A 235 -4.53 -5.61 18.73
C ASN A 235 -3.15 -6.23 18.42
N CYS A 236 -2.09 -5.75 19.09
CA CYS A 236 -0.73 -6.24 18.86
C CYS A 236 -0.57 -7.68 19.38
N VAL A 237 0.01 -8.54 18.54
CA VAL A 237 0.32 -9.93 18.91
C VAL A 237 1.75 -10.11 19.48
N GLY A 238 2.48 -9.02 19.70
CA GLY A 238 3.81 -9.00 20.29
C GLY A 238 4.96 -9.28 19.33
N THR A 239 4.70 -9.63 18.07
CA THR A 239 5.73 -9.93 17.07
C THR A 239 5.43 -9.33 15.71
N ILE A 240 6.49 -8.97 14.98
CA ILE A 240 6.41 -8.51 13.58
C ILE A 240 6.61 -9.72 12.66
N GLY A 241 5.75 -9.86 11.66
CA GLY A 241 5.80 -10.95 10.68
C GLY A 241 5.34 -12.30 11.23
N GLY A 242 5.21 -13.27 10.35
CA GLY A 242 4.72 -14.62 10.64
C GLY A 242 3.29 -14.84 10.16
N ARG A 243 2.94 -16.11 9.95
CA ARG A 243 1.65 -16.51 9.37
C ARG A 243 0.41 -15.97 10.09
N THR A 244 0.51 -15.62 11.37
CA THR A 244 -0.60 -15.09 12.16
C THR A 244 -0.89 -13.61 11.91
N GLN A 245 0.06 -12.81 11.42
CA GLN A 245 -0.15 -11.39 11.08
C GLN A 245 -0.37 -11.17 9.58
N THR A 246 0.30 -11.92 8.73
CA THR A 246 0.07 -11.93 7.28
C THR A 246 -1.27 -12.58 6.91
N ASP A 247 -1.78 -13.49 7.76
CA ASP A 247 -3.08 -14.12 7.54
C ASP A 247 -4.28 -13.19 7.83
N VAL A 248 -4.09 -12.03 8.47
CA VAL A 248 -5.17 -11.10 8.83
C VAL A 248 -5.47 -10.05 7.74
N VAL A 249 -4.52 -9.77 6.84
CA VAL A 249 -4.75 -8.94 5.63
C VAL A 249 -4.24 -9.73 4.44
N THR A 250 -4.84 -10.87 4.20
CA THR A 250 -4.49 -11.73 3.09
C THR A 250 -4.98 -11.13 1.78
N MET A 251 -4.36 -11.58 0.69
CA MET A 251 -4.89 -11.41 -0.66
C MET A 251 -6.41 -11.66 -0.69
N ASP A 252 -6.93 -12.52 0.19
CA ASP A 252 -8.34 -12.88 0.32
C ASP A 252 -9.23 -11.70 0.76
N ASP A 253 -8.78 -10.81 1.65
CA ASP A 253 -9.58 -9.65 2.07
C ASP A 253 -9.72 -8.61 0.95
N ARG A 254 -8.69 -8.43 0.13
CA ARG A 254 -8.77 -7.57 -1.06
C ARG A 254 -9.78 -8.10 -2.07
N PHE A 255 -9.80 -9.43 -2.27
CA PHE A 255 -10.76 -10.09 -3.15
C PHE A 255 -12.16 -10.05 -2.57
N ILE A 256 -12.33 -10.30 -1.27
CA ILE A 256 -13.62 -10.19 -0.58
C ILE A 256 -14.21 -8.79 -0.78
N LEU A 257 -13.39 -7.74 -0.60
CA LEU A 257 -13.80 -6.36 -0.81
C LEU A 257 -14.02 -6.04 -2.31
N ALA A 258 -13.18 -6.58 -3.20
CA ALA A 258 -13.32 -6.37 -4.64
C ALA A 258 -14.50 -7.15 -5.24
N LEU A 259 -14.95 -8.22 -4.61
CA LEU A 259 -16.14 -8.99 -4.98
C LEU A 259 -17.41 -8.47 -4.28
N ASP A 260 -17.29 -7.56 -3.32
CA ASP A 260 -18.40 -7.05 -2.51
C ASP A 260 -19.20 -8.16 -1.79
N ILE A 261 -18.46 -9.09 -1.21
CA ILE A 261 -19.02 -10.27 -0.52
C ILE A 261 -18.68 -10.31 0.97
N ALA A 262 -18.31 -9.17 1.56
CA ALA A 262 -17.85 -9.10 2.95
C ALA A 262 -18.92 -9.60 3.94
N ASP A 263 -20.17 -9.23 3.75
CA ASP A 263 -21.31 -9.65 4.60
C ASP A 263 -21.58 -11.14 4.46
N GLN A 264 -21.57 -11.68 3.24
CA GLN A 264 -21.73 -13.11 2.98
C GLN A 264 -20.61 -13.94 3.63
N MET A 265 -19.39 -13.39 3.64
CA MET A 265 -18.25 -14.02 4.32
C MET A 265 -18.36 -13.94 5.83
N ALA A 266 -18.93 -12.86 6.40
CA ALA A 266 -19.19 -12.73 7.83
C ALA A 266 -20.24 -13.74 8.30
N GLU A 267 -21.33 -13.93 7.56
CA GLU A 267 -22.35 -14.96 7.83
C GLU A 267 -21.77 -16.37 7.77
N LEU A 268 -20.93 -16.65 6.76
CA LEU A 268 -20.23 -17.91 6.65
C LEU A 268 -19.30 -18.15 7.86
N ARG A 269 -18.61 -17.11 8.34
CA ARG A 269 -17.78 -17.18 9.54
C ARG A 269 -18.59 -17.55 10.79
N ALA A 270 -19.74 -16.93 10.95
CA ALA A 270 -20.63 -17.19 12.08
C ALA A 270 -21.13 -18.65 12.14
N SER A 271 -21.26 -19.31 10.98
CA SER A 271 -21.74 -20.69 10.84
C SER A 271 -20.65 -21.76 11.08
N LEU A 272 -19.37 -21.40 11.18
CA LEU A 272 -18.27 -22.34 11.29
C LEU A 272 -17.86 -22.60 12.76
N PRO A 273 -17.43 -23.83 13.14
CA PRO A 273 -16.92 -24.14 14.47
C PRO A 273 -15.69 -23.33 14.82
N ARG A 274 -15.59 -22.87 16.09
CA ARG A 274 -14.45 -22.10 16.60
C ARG A 274 -13.14 -22.91 16.49
N GLY A 275 -12.10 -22.33 15.88
CA GLY A 275 -10.72 -22.85 15.92
C GLY A 275 -10.04 -23.14 14.58
N ARG A 276 -10.74 -23.15 13.45
CA ARG A 276 -10.14 -23.39 12.11
C ARG A 276 -10.69 -22.43 11.02
N HIS A 277 -11.12 -21.26 11.41
CA HIS A 277 -11.92 -20.37 10.55
C HIS A 277 -11.20 -19.91 9.26
N GLN A 278 -9.92 -19.60 9.31
CA GLN A 278 -9.23 -18.97 8.17
C GLN A 278 -8.91 -19.96 7.04
N GLN A 279 -8.37 -21.14 7.37
CA GLN A 279 -8.06 -22.16 6.36
C GLN A 279 -9.32 -22.69 5.67
N GLN A 280 -10.41 -22.86 6.44
CA GLN A 280 -11.70 -23.32 5.91
C GLN A 280 -12.39 -22.25 5.05
N GLN A 281 -12.22 -20.97 5.35
CA GLN A 281 -12.74 -19.87 4.53
C GLN A 281 -12.05 -19.81 3.17
N ARG A 282 -10.72 -19.83 3.16
CA ARG A 282 -9.92 -19.82 1.94
C ARG A 282 -10.26 -21.01 1.05
N ALA A 283 -10.37 -22.20 1.64
CA ALA A 283 -10.79 -23.41 0.93
C ALA A 283 -12.19 -23.28 0.34
N LYS A 284 -13.13 -22.56 1.02
CA LYS A 284 -14.49 -22.36 0.51
C LYS A 284 -14.60 -21.32 -0.59
N ILE A 285 -13.88 -20.19 -0.50
CA ILE A 285 -13.86 -19.16 -1.57
C ILE A 285 -13.27 -19.74 -2.86
N LEU A 286 -12.27 -20.62 -2.73
CA LEU A 286 -11.61 -21.29 -3.86
C LEU A 286 -12.36 -22.53 -4.36
N ASN A 287 -13.40 -22.98 -3.65
CA ASN A 287 -14.21 -24.13 -4.05
C ASN A 287 -15.13 -23.71 -5.21
N GLU A 288 -15.17 -24.54 -6.24
CA GLU A 288 -16.06 -24.36 -7.41
C GLU A 288 -17.54 -24.35 -7.02
N ASP A 289 -17.90 -25.02 -5.91
CA ASP A 289 -19.26 -25.07 -5.37
C ASP A 289 -19.68 -23.79 -4.62
N PHE A 290 -18.77 -22.86 -4.36
CA PHE A 290 -19.08 -21.58 -3.73
C PHE A 290 -19.53 -20.56 -4.78
N HIS A 291 -20.81 -20.26 -4.79
CA HIS A 291 -21.44 -19.28 -5.69
C HIS A 291 -21.88 -18.04 -4.90
N PRO A 292 -20.99 -17.04 -4.70
CA PRO A 292 -21.38 -15.81 -4.03
C PRO A 292 -22.38 -15.01 -4.86
N ILE A 293 -23.27 -14.30 -4.19
CA ILE A 293 -24.12 -13.30 -4.84
C ILE A 293 -23.24 -12.09 -5.16
N LEU A 294 -23.06 -11.82 -6.45
CA LEU A 294 -22.27 -10.68 -6.94
C LEU A 294 -23.20 -9.54 -7.34
N HIS A 295 -22.73 -8.29 -7.15
CA HIS A 295 -23.42 -7.08 -7.57
C HIS A 295 -22.63 -6.35 -8.65
N ALA A 296 -23.28 -5.50 -9.44
CA ALA A 296 -22.62 -4.61 -10.39
C ALA A 296 -21.61 -3.70 -9.67
N ILE A 297 -20.59 -3.28 -10.39
CA ILE A 297 -19.53 -2.43 -9.84
C ILE A 297 -20.04 -0.99 -9.79
N ALA A 298 -19.98 -0.35 -8.62
CA ALA A 298 -20.19 1.07 -8.49
C ALA A 298 -18.88 1.85 -8.79
N GLU A 299 -18.99 3.10 -9.23
CA GLU A 299 -17.84 3.94 -9.60
C GLU A 299 -16.72 3.98 -8.54
N PRO A 300 -16.99 4.14 -7.24
CA PRO A 300 -15.95 4.17 -6.20
C PRO A 300 -15.17 2.85 -6.04
N GLU A 301 -15.70 1.75 -6.58
CA GLU A 301 -15.12 0.42 -6.47
C GLU A 301 -14.17 0.08 -7.60
N CYS A 302 -14.23 0.81 -8.74
CA CYS A 302 -13.48 0.50 -9.94
C CYS A 302 -11.99 0.26 -9.68
N ALA A 303 -11.33 1.17 -8.96
CA ALA A 303 -9.91 1.07 -8.65
C ALA A 303 -9.58 -0.20 -7.86
N ARG A 304 -10.41 -0.53 -6.87
CA ARG A 304 -10.24 -1.73 -6.03
C ARG A 304 -10.42 -3.02 -6.82
N VAL A 305 -11.46 -3.08 -7.67
CA VAL A 305 -11.73 -4.25 -8.51
C VAL A 305 -10.59 -4.47 -9.51
N MET A 306 -10.12 -3.41 -10.18
CA MET A 306 -9.04 -3.53 -11.16
C MET A 306 -7.69 -3.88 -10.53
N THR A 307 -7.41 -3.38 -9.33
CA THR A 307 -6.25 -3.83 -8.56
C THR A 307 -6.33 -5.32 -8.25
N ALA A 308 -7.51 -5.81 -7.83
CA ALA A 308 -7.73 -7.23 -7.58
C ALA A 308 -7.58 -8.08 -8.85
N VAL A 309 -8.06 -7.63 -10.00
CA VAL A 309 -7.87 -8.32 -11.30
C VAL A 309 -6.39 -8.45 -11.64
N ARG A 310 -5.60 -7.38 -11.45
CA ARG A 310 -4.14 -7.43 -11.67
C ARG A 310 -3.42 -8.37 -10.71
N ASP A 311 -3.86 -8.42 -9.46
CA ASP A 311 -3.25 -9.26 -8.44
C ASP A 311 -3.67 -10.75 -8.57
N ALA A 312 -4.79 -11.04 -9.26
CA ALA A 312 -5.35 -12.39 -9.41
C ALA A 312 -4.63 -13.31 -10.43
N THR A 313 -3.48 -12.93 -10.93
CA THR A 313 -2.78 -13.52 -12.10
C THR A 313 -2.60 -15.04 -12.09
N THR A 314 -2.73 -15.71 -10.95
CA THR A 314 -2.53 -17.16 -10.81
C THR A 314 -3.76 -17.92 -10.31
N ASN A 315 -4.82 -17.21 -9.91
CA ASN A 315 -6.01 -17.84 -9.35
C ASN A 315 -7.20 -17.73 -10.33
N ARG A 316 -7.41 -18.79 -11.12
CA ARG A 316 -8.47 -18.85 -12.11
C ARG A 316 -9.86 -18.52 -11.53
N ARG A 317 -10.21 -19.09 -10.37
CA ARG A 317 -11.53 -18.88 -9.77
C ARG A 317 -11.78 -17.42 -9.36
N MET A 318 -10.78 -16.75 -8.82
CA MET A 318 -10.86 -15.33 -8.46
C MET A 318 -11.03 -14.45 -9.70
N ILE A 319 -10.30 -14.77 -10.77
CA ILE A 319 -10.43 -14.08 -12.06
C ILE A 319 -11.85 -14.25 -12.60
N GLU A 320 -12.40 -15.48 -12.61
CA GLU A 320 -13.75 -15.76 -13.07
C GLU A 320 -14.81 -14.94 -12.31
N LEU A 321 -14.74 -14.89 -10.98
CA LEU A 321 -15.66 -14.11 -10.15
C LEU A 321 -15.55 -12.61 -10.40
N LEU A 322 -14.34 -12.08 -10.52
CA LEU A 322 -14.11 -10.65 -10.83
C LEU A 322 -14.62 -10.29 -12.22
N LEU A 323 -14.35 -11.12 -13.23
CA LEU A 323 -14.85 -10.93 -14.60
C LEU A 323 -16.38 -11.02 -14.67
N THR A 324 -16.99 -11.94 -13.89
CA THR A 324 -18.44 -12.02 -13.78
C THR A 324 -19.02 -10.72 -13.22
N ARG A 325 -18.43 -10.16 -12.18
CA ARG A 325 -18.85 -8.88 -11.60
C ARG A 325 -18.72 -7.73 -12.60
N ILE A 326 -17.62 -7.69 -13.36
CA ILE A 326 -17.42 -6.72 -14.45
C ILE A 326 -18.51 -6.86 -15.52
N ALA A 327 -18.82 -8.10 -15.95
CA ALA A 327 -19.83 -8.37 -16.95
C ALA A 327 -21.26 -8.02 -16.52
N MET A 328 -21.55 -7.99 -15.22
CA MET A 328 -22.84 -7.56 -14.66
C MET A 328 -23.01 -6.03 -14.59
N THR A 329 -21.97 -5.26 -14.91
CA THR A 329 -21.96 -3.81 -14.76
C THR A 329 -22.46 -3.15 -16.05
N ASP A 330 -23.67 -2.58 -16.02
CA ASP A 330 -24.32 -1.95 -17.18
C ASP A 330 -24.05 -0.42 -17.27
N ASP A 331 -23.48 0.20 -16.23
CA ASP A 331 -23.18 1.61 -16.21
C ASP A 331 -22.09 1.95 -17.25
N MET A 332 -22.45 2.74 -18.25
CA MET A 332 -21.56 3.13 -19.35
C MET A 332 -20.32 3.91 -18.89
N HIS A 333 -20.42 4.70 -17.81
CA HIS A 333 -19.30 5.44 -17.27
C HIS A 333 -18.32 4.47 -16.60
N VAL A 334 -18.83 3.58 -15.76
CA VAL A 334 -18.06 2.52 -15.12
C VAL A 334 -17.41 1.58 -16.13
N GLN A 335 -18.14 1.17 -17.19
CA GLN A 335 -17.57 0.36 -18.26
C GLN A 335 -16.41 1.07 -18.98
N LYS A 336 -16.57 2.36 -19.31
CA LYS A 336 -15.48 3.15 -19.90
C LYS A 336 -14.26 3.23 -18.97
N MET A 337 -14.48 3.40 -17.68
CA MET A 337 -13.40 3.37 -16.69
C MET A 337 -12.67 2.03 -16.71
N LEU A 338 -13.40 0.92 -16.63
CA LEU A 338 -12.84 -0.44 -16.61
C LEU A 338 -12.05 -0.75 -17.90
N VAL A 339 -12.56 -0.36 -19.07
CA VAL A 339 -11.88 -0.53 -20.38
C VAL A 339 -10.59 0.30 -20.45
N LYS A 340 -10.60 1.55 -19.98
CA LYS A 340 -9.40 2.40 -19.93
C LYS A 340 -8.33 1.88 -18.99
N MET A 341 -8.74 1.14 -17.99
CA MET A 341 -7.86 0.61 -16.94
C MET A 341 -6.97 -0.56 -17.37
N HIS A 342 -6.96 -1.04 -18.58
CA HIS A 342 -6.07 -2.04 -19.20
C HIS A 342 -6.77 -3.14 -19.97
N GLY A 343 -7.14 -2.80 -21.17
CA GLY A 343 -7.13 -3.77 -22.25
C GLY A 343 -8.02 -4.99 -22.04
N PHE A 344 -9.29 -4.77 -21.72
CA PHE A 344 -10.30 -5.73 -22.11
C PHE A 344 -10.79 -5.45 -23.52
#